data_b9b4cd22be9f17118c118a9828021d2f
#
_entry.id   b9b4cd22be9f17118c118a9828021d2f
#
_cell.length_a   1.000
_cell.length_b   1.000
_cell.length_c   1.000
_cell.angle_alpha   90.00
_cell.angle_beta   90.00
_cell.angle_gamma   90.00
#
_symmetry.space_group_name_H-M   'P 1'
#
loop_
_entity.id
_entity.type
_entity.pdbx_description
1 polymer ?
#
loop_
_entity_poly.entity_id
_entity_poly.type
_entity_poly.pdbx_seq_one_letter_code
_entity_poly.pdbx_strand_id
1 'polypeptide(L)'
;MKLSDFVEVTEIQKGWSADKKYCVKDENGKKYMFRLSANEQYDRKKAEFERMQKVQSLGVSMCEPIEFGTCEDGVYMVQSWIEGVDARELLPAMTEMQAYDLGVEAGGILKKIHTIPAPEEIEDWETFFNRKMDRKIEMYKNCPLKYENGEVFIEHIEANRHLLKNRPMTYQHGDFHDGNLMIDTDGHIVVVDFDREDYGDPWEEFNRIVWCVQSSPKFATGMVDGYFDGNVPMEFWKLLALYISSNSLSSLPWAIPFGQEEIDVMTTQAEDILSWYGNMRNVVPSWYEK
;
A
#
# COMPACT_ATOMS: atom_id res chain seq x y z
N MET A 1 -0.17 6.89 -27.99
CA MET A 1 -1.64 7.18 -27.94
C MET A 1 -1.92 8.55 -27.33
N LYS A 2 -3.11 9.12 -27.57
CA LYS A 2 -3.63 10.34 -26.92
C LYS A 2 -5.12 10.13 -26.63
N LEU A 3 -5.69 10.93 -25.75
CA LEU A 3 -7.10 10.77 -25.34
C LEU A 3 -8.09 10.82 -26.51
N SER A 4 -7.79 11.60 -27.55
CA SER A 4 -8.64 11.68 -28.76
C SER A 4 -8.64 10.42 -29.64
N ASP A 5 -7.81 9.44 -29.34
CA ASP A 5 -7.78 8.15 -30.04
C ASP A 5 -8.86 7.19 -29.54
N PHE A 6 -9.56 7.55 -28.45
CA PHE A 6 -10.62 6.77 -27.83
C PHE A 6 -12.02 7.32 -28.14
N VAL A 7 -13.01 6.45 -28.25
CA VAL A 7 -14.40 6.82 -28.57
C VAL A 7 -15.17 7.36 -27.36
N GLU A 8 -14.75 7.00 -26.15
CA GLU A 8 -15.33 7.49 -24.90
C GLU A 8 -14.22 7.76 -23.89
N VAL A 9 -14.28 8.92 -23.22
CA VAL A 9 -13.30 9.36 -22.21
C VAL A 9 -14.07 9.89 -21.01
N THR A 10 -13.88 9.26 -19.86
CA THR A 10 -14.48 9.67 -18.58
C THR A 10 -13.37 9.91 -17.56
N GLU A 11 -13.29 11.12 -17.02
CA GLU A 11 -12.30 11.47 -15.97
C GLU A 11 -12.66 10.79 -14.66
N ILE A 12 -11.63 10.27 -13.95
CA ILE A 12 -11.74 9.66 -12.63
C ILE A 12 -11.11 10.60 -11.61
N GLN A 13 -11.91 11.12 -10.71
CA GLN A 13 -11.47 12.07 -9.67
C GLN A 13 -11.07 11.38 -8.36
N LYS A 14 -11.09 10.05 -8.30
CA LYS A 14 -10.76 9.28 -7.10
C LYS A 14 -9.23 9.14 -6.94
N GLY A 15 -8.76 9.32 -5.70
CA GLY A 15 -7.37 9.07 -5.29
C GLY A 15 -6.55 10.35 -5.08
N TRP A 16 -5.35 10.16 -4.51
CA TRP A 16 -4.46 11.23 -4.03
C TRP A 16 -3.27 11.50 -4.98
N SER A 17 -3.20 10.79 -6.11
CA SER A 17 -2.15 10.99 -7.11
C SER A 17 -2.30 12.33 -7.83
N ALA A 18 -1.17 12.96 -8.17
CA ALA A 18 -1.15 14.13 -9.05
C ALA A 18 -1.47 13.81 -10.52
N ASP A 19 -1.49 12.52 -10.88
CA ASP A 19 -1.84 12.07 -12.23
C ASP A 19 -3.32 12.31 -12.50
N LYS A 20 -3.64 12.76 -13.71
CA LYS A 20 -5.01 12.69 -14.21
C LYS A 20 -5.32 11.27 -14.66
N LYS A 21 -6.45 10.75 -14.23
CA LYS A 21 -6.88 9.37 -14.49
C LYS A 21 -8.16 9.37 -15.32
N TYR A 22 -8.23 8.52 -16.35
CA TYR A 22 -9.39 8.42 -17.21
C TYR A 22 -9.75 6.95 -17.46
N CYS A 23 -11.04 6.63 -17.40
CA CYS A 23 -11.59 5.44 -17.99
C CYS A 23 -11.82 5.77 -19.48
N VAL A 24 -11.19 5.02 -20.36
CA VAL A 24 -11.31 5.24 -21.82
C VAL A 24 -11.80 3.98 -22.51
N LYS A 25 -12.54 4.11 -23.63
CA LYS A 25 -12.99 2.98 -24.47
C LYS A 25 -12.43 3.10 -25.88
N ASP A 26 -12.00 1.98 -26.43
CA ASP A 26 -11.65 1.87 -27.84
C ASP A 26 -12.90 1.67 -28.72
N GLU A 27 -12.69 1.60 -30.03
CA GLU A 27 -13.76 1.38 -31.05
C GLU A 27 -14.51 0.05 -30.88
N ASN A 28 -13.91 -0.92 -30.19
CA ASN A 28 -14.50 -2.22 -29.89
C ASN A 28 -15.27 -2.24 -28.56
N GLY A 29 -15.30 -1.10 -27.85
CA GLY A 29 -15.93 -0.97 -26.54
C GLY A 29 -15.08 -1.51 -25.38
N LYS A 30 -13.83 -1.90 -25.63
CA LYS A 30 -12.92 -2.35 -24.56
C LYS A 30 -12.44 -1.16 -23.74
N LYS A 31 -12.51 -1.28 -22.42
CA LYS A 31 -12.11 -0.25 -21.46
C LYS A 31 -10.63 -0.36 -21.10
N TYR A 32 -10.05 0.79 -20.77
CA TYR A 32 -8.68 0.93 -20.28
C TYR A 32 -8.62 2.04 -19.24
N MET A 33 -7.64 1.95 -18.35
CA MET A 33 -7.20 3.06 -17.50
C MET A 33 -6.13 3.84 -18.25
N PHE A 34 -6.37 5.12 -18.52
CA PHE A 34 -5.39 6.02 -19.10
C PHE A 34 -4.94 6.99 -18.02
N ARG A 35 -3.65 6.95 -17.67
CA ARG A 35 -3.03 7.87 -16.71
C ARG A 35 -2.19 8.89 -17.46
N LEU A 36 -2.31 10.15 -17.07
CA LEU A 36 -1.57 11.27 -17.68
C LEU A 36 -0.81 12.03 -16.59
N SER A 37 0.49 12.10 -16.73
CA SER A 37 1.43 12.75 -15.82
C SER A 37 2.15 13.90 -16.50
N ALA A 38 2.71 14.84 -15.74
CA ALA A 38 3.54 15.92 -16.26
C ALA A 38 4.81 15.38 -16.95
N ASN A 39 5.34 16.11 -17.96
CA ASN A 39 6.51 15.70 -18.73
C ASN A 39 7.76 15.46 -17.84
N GLU A 40 7.90 16.21 -16.78
CA GLU A 40 9.01 16.10 -15.82
C GLU A 40 9.03 14.75 -15.09
N GLN A 41 7.92 13.98 -15.14
CA GLN A 41 7.79 12.66 -14.53
C GLN A 41 8.21 11.52 -15.48
N TYR A 42 8.68 11.81 -16.70
CA TYR A 42 8.94 10.79 -17.73
C TYR A 42 9.79 9.62 -17.22
N ASP A 43 10.96 9.89 -16.66
CA ASP A 43 11.88 8.84 -16.21
C ASP A 43 11.30 8.01 -15.07
N ARG A 44 10.63 8.65 -14.12
CA ARG A 44 9.94 7.98 -13.02
C ARG A 44 8.83 7.07 -13.54
N LYS A 45 7.95 7.59 -14.40
CA LYS A 45 6.80 6.85 -14.93
C LYS A 45 7.22 5.73 -15.89
N LYS A 46 8.33 5.92 -16.62
CA LYS A 46 8.93 4.85 -17.42
C LYS A 46 9.43 3.71 -16.54
N ALA A 47 10.14 4.04 -15.47
CA ALA A 47 10.63 3.07 -14.52
C ALA A 47 9.48 2.32 -13.80
N GLU A 48 8.39 3.02 -13.41
CA GLU A 48 7.16 2.44 -12.88
C GLU A 48 6.57 1.43 -13.88
N PHE A 49 6.39 1.82 -15.15
CA PHE A 49 5.88 0.94 -16.20
C PHE A 49 6.74 -0.33 -16.37
N GLU A 50 8.06 -0.19 -16.44
CA GLU A 50 9.00 -1.32 -16.59
C GLU A 50 8.95 -2.26 -15.37
N ARG A 51 8.76 -1.73 -14.15
CA ARG A 51 8.60 -2.54 -12.93
C ARG A 51 7.25 -3.25 -12.88
N MET A 52 6.17 -2.57 -13.29
CA MET A 52 4.86 -3.22 -13.44
C MET A 52 4.92 -4.41 -14.41
N GLN A 53 5.66 -4.30 -15.53
CA GLN A 53 5.87 -5.42 -16.45
C GLN A 53 6.61 -6.60 -15.78
N LYS A 54 7.55 -6.34 -14.88
CA LYS A 54 8.21 -7.39 -14.10
C LYS A 54 7.21 -8.09 -13.17
N VAL A 55 6.37 -7.32 -12.46
CA VAL A 55 5.32 -7.88 -11.59
C VAL A 55 4.34 -8.72 -12.42
N GLN A 56 3.88 -8.22 -13.57
CA GLN A 56 3.01 -8.96 -14.50
C GLN A 56 3.63 -10.30 -14.93
N SER A 57 4.94 -10.31 -15.20
CA SER A 57 5.64 -11.54 -15.60
C SER A 57 5.67 -12.65 -14.56
N LEU A 58 5.39 -12.33 -13.27
CA LEU A 58 5.24 -13.29 -12.18
C LEU A 58 3.85 -13.95 -12.16
N GLY A 59 2.95 -13.59 -13.07
CA GLY A 59 1.57 -14.06 -13.06
C GLY A 59 0.76 -13.52 -11.88
N VAL A 60 1.05 -12.29 -11.46
CA VAL A 60 0.26 -11.57 -10.46
C VAL A 60 -1.00 -11.02 -11.13
N SER A 61 -2.15 -11.21 -10.48
CA SER A 61 -3.41 -10.58 -10.89
C SER A 61 -3.35 -9.09 -10.57
N MET A 62 -3.28 -8.24 -11.61
CA MET A 62 -3.08 -6.81 -11.46
C MET A 62 -3.62 -6.01 -12.66
N CYS A 63 -3.73 -4.69 -12.52
CA CYS A 63 -3.90 -3.83 -13.68
C CYS A 63 -2.66 -3.93 -14.58
N GLU A 64 -2.82 -4.52 -15.74
CA GLU A 64 -1.70 -4.82 -16.64
C GLU A 64 -1.18 -3.56 -17.35
N PRO A 65 0.14 -3.29 -17.36
CA PRO A 65 0.74 -2.20 -18.13
C PRO A 65 0.70 -2.57 -19.63
N ILE A 66 -0.02 -1.77 -20.43
CA ILE A 66 -0.25 -2.05 -21.86
C ILE A 66 0.65 -1.20 -22.73
N GLU A 67 0.66 0.11 -22.51
CA GLU A 67 1.42 1.05 -23.33
C GLU A 67 1.92 2.22 -22.48
N PHE A 68 3.12 2.69 -22.80
CA PHE A 68 3.75 3.86 -22.22
C PHE A 68 4.26 4.77 -23.33
N GLY A 69 4.13 6.10 -23.17
CA GLY A 69 4.63 7.06 -24.14
C GLY A 69 4.42 8.51 -23.73
N THR A 70 4.63 9.39 -24.71
CA THR A 70 4.41 10.83 -24.58
C THR A 70 3.35 11.33 -25.55
N CYS A 71 2.63 12.37 -25.18
CA CYS A 71 1.70 13.11 -26.03
C CYS A 71 1.83 14.62 -25.78
N GLU A 72 1.01 15.45 -26.43
CA GLU A 72 1.05 16.91 -26.25
C GLU A 72 0.79 17.32 -24.82
N ASP A 73 -0.03 16.58 -24.07
CA ASP A 73 -0.47 16.88 -22.71
C ASP A 73 0.46 16.31 -21.63
N GLY A 74 1.47 15.50 -21.98
CA GLY A 74 2.39 14.93 -21.02
C GLY A 74 2.84 13.51 -21.34
N VAL A 75 3.17 12.78 -20.25
CA VAL A 75 3.55 11.37 -20.26
C VAL A 75 2.31 10.53 -19.97
N TYR A 76 2.02 9.53 -20.79
CA TYR A 76 0.88 8.65 -20.56
C TYR A 76 1.29 7.21 -20.27
N MET A 77 0.45 6.54 -19.49
CA MET A 77 0.46 5.10 -19.28
C MET A 77 -0.95 4.55 -19.48
N VAL A 78 -1.07 3.52 -20.32
CA VAL A 78 -2.33 2.78 -20.53
C VAL A 78 -2.22 1.46 -19.77
N GLN A 79 -3.23 1.17 -18.95
CA GLN A 79 -3.34 -0.07 -18.18
C GLN A 79 -4.67 -0.77 -18.50
N SER A 80 -4.75 -2.07 -18.24
CA SER A 80 -6.04 -2.77 -18.34
C SER A 80 -7.03 -2.16 -17.35
N TRP A 81 -8.29 -2.04 -17.80
CA TRP A 81 -9.41 -1.72 -16.90
C TRP A 81 -9.82 -2.98 -16.13
N ILE A 82 -10.00 -2.85 -14.84
CA ILE A 82 -10.48 -3.95 -14.00
C ILE A 82 -11.99 -3.77 -13.79
N GLU A 83 -12.76 -4.75 -14.25
CA GLU A 83 -14.19 -4.83 -13.94
C GLU A 83 -14.33 -5.51 -12.58
N GLY A 84 -14.72 -4.73 -11.57
CA GLY A 84 -14.81 -5.20 -10.18
C GLY A 84 -15.20 -4.08 -9.24
N VAL A 85 -15.11 -4.36 -7.96
CA VAL A 85 -15.42 -3.43 -6.87
C VAL A 85 -14.21 -3.34 -5.93
N ASP A 86 -13.98 -2.18 -5.35
CA ASP A 86 -12.91 -2.01 -4.35
C ASP A 86 -13.12 -3.00 -3.18
N ALA A 87 -12.06 -3.69 -2.78
CA ALA A 87 -12.13 -4.63 -1.66
C ALA A 87 -12.63 -3.95 -0.38
N ARG A 88 -12.21 -2.70 -0.13
CA ARG A 88 -12.67 -1.88 1.01
C ARG A 88 -14.19 -1.75 1.09
N GLU A 89 -14.88 -1.68 -0.06
CA GLU A 89 -16.33 -1.53 -0.10
C GLU A 89 -17.06 -2.85 0.19
N LEU A 90 -16.48 -3.99 -0.22
CA LEU A 90 -17.13 -5.30 -0.10
C LEU A 90 -16.79 -6.03 1.20
N LEU A 91 -15.57 -5.91 1.71
CA LEU A 91 -15.08 -6.64 2.88
C LEU A 91 -15.98 -6.53 4.12
N PRO A 92 -16.54 -5.34 4.47
CA PRO A 92 -17.41 -5.21 5.65
C PRO A 92 -18.72 -6.01 5.59
N ALA A 93 -19.16 -6.37 4.37
CA ALA A 93 -20.41 -7.12 4.15
C ALA A 93 -20.18 -8.62 3.94
N MET A 94 -18.93 -9.08 3.88
CA MET A 94 -18.58 -10.48 3.67
C MET A 94 -18.64 -11.30 4.96
N THR A 95 -18.81 -12.61 4.82
CA THR A 95 -18.61 -13.53 5.94
C THR A 95 -17.12 -13.57 6.31
N GLU A 96 -16.82 -13.89 7.57
CA GLU A 96 -15.44 -14.00 8.06
C GLU A 96 -14.59 -14.96 7.21
N MET A 97 -15.15 -16.07 6.78
CA MET A 97 -14.48 -17.06 5.95
C MET A 97 -14.16 -16.50 4.56
N GLN A 98 -15.10 -15.82 3.90
CA GLN A 98 -14.86 -15.20 2.60
C GLN A 98 -13.78 -14.12 2.68
N ALA A 99 -13.85 -13.27 3.70
CA ALA A 99 -12.83 -12.24 3.91
C ALA A 99 -11.45 -12.85 4.19
N TYR A 100 -11.37 -13.91 4.99
CA TYR A 100 -10.13 -14.62 5.26
C TYR A 100 -9.52 -15.24 4.00
N ASP A 101 -10.32 -15.93 3.17
CA ASP A 101 -9.85 -16.57 1.94
C ASP A 101 -9.30 -15.54 0.94
N LEU A 102 -9.98 -14.40 0.78
CA LEU A 102 -9.47 -13.29 -0.02
C LEU A 102 -8.19 -12.68 0.57
N GLY A 103 -8.09 -12.62 1.88
CA GLY A 103 -6.86 -12.23 2.58
C GLY A 103 -5.71 -13.17 2.25
N VAL A 104 -5.93 -14.48 2.30
CA VAL A 104 -4.91 -15.50 1.93
C VAL A 104 -4.45 -15.30 0.49
N GLU A 105 -5.37 -15.04 -0.43
CA GLU A 105 -5.03 -14.73 -1.83
C GLU A 105 -4.17 -13.46 -1.92
N ALA A 106 -4.58 -12.36 -1.27
CA ALA A 106 -3.83 -11.09 -1.26
C ALA A 106 -2.42 -11.26 -0.69
N GLY A 107 -2.29 -12.00 0.42
CA GLY A 107 -0.99 -12.32 1.02
C GLY A 107 -0.08 -13.14 0.08
N GLY A 108 -0.65 -14.11 -0.63
CA GLY A 108 0.05 -14.90 -1.64
C GLY A 108 0.52 -14.05 -2.84
N ILE A 109 -0.29 -13.08 -3.26
CA ILE A 109 0.08 -12.12 -4.30
C ILE A 109 1.25 -11.25 -3.82
N LEU A 110 1.16 -10.66 -2.63
CA LEU A 110 2.21 -9.83 -2.07
C LEU A 110 3.53 -10.60 -1.92
N LYS A 111 3.47 -11.85 -1.49
CA LYS A 111 4.63 -12.74 -1.41
C LYS A 111 5.32 -12.93 -2.77
N LYS A 112 4.55 -13.06 -3.87
CA LYS A 112 5.10 -13.13 -5.23
C LYS A 112 5.76 -11.80 -5.64
N ILE A 113 5.13 -10.66 -5.37
CA ILE A 113 5.69 -9.33 -5.65
C ILE A 113 7.06 -9.18 -4.97
N HIS A 114 7.18 -9.58 -3.71
CA HIS A 114 8.42 -9.53 -2.93
C HIS A 114 9.52 -10.51 -3.39
N THR A 115 9.28 -11.35 -4.39
CA THR A 115 10.36 -12.15 -5.01
C THR A 115 11.26 -11.33 -5.94
N ILE A 116 10.86 -10.11 -6.33
CA ILE A 116 11.70 -9.21 -7.14
C ILE A 116 12.75 -8.59 -6.23
N PRO A 117 14.06 -8.86 -6.45
CA PRO A 117 15.11 -8.33 -5.59
C PRO A 117 15.29 -6.83 -5.81
N ALA A 118 15.75 -6.13 -4.78
CA ALA A 118 16.25 -4.77 -4.90
C ALA A 118 17.55 -4.73 -5.75
N PRO A 119 17.86 -3.59 -6.41
CA PRO A 119 19.15 -3.39 -7.07
C PRO A 119 20.33 -3.53 -6.09
N GLU A 120 21.46 -4.04 -6.55
CA GLU A 120 22.66 -4.24 -5.72
C GLU A 120 23.22 -2.92 -5.14
N GLU A 121 23.11 -1.83 -5.90
CA GLU A 121 23.62 -0.50 -5.53
C GLU A 121 22.59 0.35 -4.77
N ILE A 122 21.88 -0.22 -3.81
CA ILE A 122 20.94 0.50 -2.95
C ILE A 122 21.49 0.62 -1.52
N GLU A 123 21.19 1.74 -0.85
CA GLU A 123 21.53 1.93 0.56
C GLU A 123 20.90 0.82 1.40
N ASP A 124 21.61 0.31 2.41
CA ASP A 124 21.06 -0.73 3.29
C ASP A 124 19.84 -0.22 4.09
N TRP A 125 18.94 -1.17 4.40
CA TRP A 125 17.66 -0.84 5.03
C TRP A 125 17.80 -0.21 6.41
N GLU A 126 18.75 -0.67 7.24
CA GLU A 126 18.96 -0.14 8.59
C GLU A 126 19.30 1.36 8.54
N THR A 127 20.24 1.74 7.68
CA THR A 127 20.66 3.14 7.50
C THR A 127 19.52 3.98 6.93
N PHE A 128 18.89 3.52 5.87
CA PHE A 128 17.78 4.22 5.23
C PHE A 128 16.60 4.43 6.19
N PHE A 129 16.14 3.35 6.85
CA PHE A 129 14.92 3.40 7.64
C PHE A 129 15.11 4.13 8.97
N ASN A 130 16.30 4.07 9.60
CA ASN A 130 16.61 4.90 10.76
C ASN A 130 16.47 6.39 10.44
N ARG A 131 17.03 6.84 9.32
CA ARG A 131 16.89 8.24 8.87
C ARG A 131 15.43 8.61 8.57
N LYS A 132 14.66 7.68 7.98
CA LYS A 132 13.20 7.84 7.75
C LYS A 132 12.44 7.99 9.07
N MET A 133 12.76 7.19 10.09
CA MET A 133 12.15 7.27 11.42
C MET A 133 12.49 8.57 12.14
N ASP A 134 13.76 9.00 12.13
CA ASP A 134 14.18 10.26 12.75
C ASP A 134 13.40 11.44 12.19
N ARG A 135 13.26 11.50 10.85
CA ARG A 135 12.45 12.52 10.19
C ARG A 135 10.98 12.47 10.63
N LYS A 136 10.39 11.28 10.73
CA LYS A 136 8.98 11.12 11.13
C LYS A 136 8.75 11.50 12.59
N ILE A 137 9.68 11.15 13.48
CA ILE A 137 9.68 11.57 14.90
C ILE A 137 9.73 13.10 14.98
N GLU A 138 10.62 13.73 14.22
CA GLU A 138 10.72 15.19 14.18
C GLU A 138 9.45 15.85 13.63
N MET A 139 8.89 15.31 12.53
CA MET A 139 7.61 15.77 11.98
C MET A 139 6.49 15.71 13.03
N TYR A 140 6.39 14.60 13.77
CA TYR A 140 5.39 14.46 14.80
C TYR A 140 5.63 15.41 15.98
N LYS A 141 6.88 15.55 16.46
CA LYS A 141 7.23 16.49 17.54
C LYS A 141 6.89 17.93 17.20
N ASN A 142 7.06 18.34 15.94
CA ASN A 142 6.75 19.68 15.45
C ASN A 142 5.28 19.84 15.02
N CYS A 143 4.49 18.78 14.97
CA CYS A 143 3.07 18.84 14.63
C CYS A 143 2.28 19.56 15.73
N PRO A 144 1.39 20.51 15.37
CA PRO A 144 0.56 21.23 16.35
C PRO A 144 -0.47 20.32 17.05
N LEU A 145 -0.79 19.19 16.44
CA LEU A 145 -1.71 18.18 16.99
C LEU A 145 -0.92 16.98 17.50
N LYS A 146 -1.48 16.27 18.47
CA LYS A 146 -0.92 15.05 19.05
C LYS A 146 -2.01 14.01 19.23
N TYR A 147 -1.64 12.75 19.04
CA TYR A 147 -2.48 11.64 19.47
C TYR A 147 -2.50 11.55 21.01
N GLU A 148 -3.60 11.11 21.58
CA GLU A 148 -3.62 10.68 22.97
C GLU A 148 -2.66 9.49 23.13
N ASN A 149 -1.75 9.56 24.08
CA ASN A 149 -0.66 8.59 24.31
C ASN A 149 0.29 8.39 23.11
N GLY A 150 0.37 9.31 22.16
CA GLY A 150 1.20 9.16 20.95
C GLY A 150 2.70 9.04 21.19
N GLU A 151 3.21 9.48 22.35
CA GLU A 151 4.62 9.31 22.76
C GLU A 151 5.02 7.83 22.85
N VAL A 152 4.06 6.93 23.10
CA VAL A 152 4.30 5.49 23.16
C VAL A 152 4.84 4.95 21.81
N PHE A 153 4.43 5.51 20.68
CA PHE A 153 4.99 5.15 19.37
C PHE A 153 6.49 5.50 19.28
N ILE A 154 6.89 6.68 19.80
CA ILE A 154 8.29 7.09 19.81
C ILE A 154 9.11 6.17 20.72
N GLU A 155 8.62 5.91 21.93
CA GLU A 155 9.28 5.00 22.89
C GLU A 155 9.45 3.60 22.27
N HIS A 156 8.42 3.10 21.60
CA HIS A 156 8.48 1.79 20.91
C HIS A 156 9.51 1.77 19.80
N ILE A 157 9.58 2.81 18.96
CA ILE A 157 10.58 2.95 17.90
C ILE A 157 11.99 2.92 18.51
N GLU A 158 12.27 3.77 19.50
CA GLU A 158 13.61 3.87 20.09
C GLU A 158 14.08 2.56 20.74
N ALA A 159 13.17 1.81 21.35
CA ALA A 159 13.49 0.52 21.94
C ALA A 159 13.77 -0.59 20.91
N ASN A 160 13.26 -0.45 19.68
CA ASN A 160 13.22 -1.55 18.70
C ASN A 160 14.02 -1.29 17.41
N ARG A 161 14.75 -0.17 17.28
CA ARG A 161 15.58 0.14 16.09
C ARG A 161 16.53 -0.99 15.70
N HIS A 162 17.06 -1.73 16.68
CA HIS A 162 17.97 -2.84 16.48
C HIS A 162 17.41 -3.98 15.62
N LEU A 163 16.08 -4.07 15.48
CA LEU A 163 15.41 -5.07 14.63
C LEU A 163 15.62 -4.83 13.13
N LEU A 164 16.04 -3.64 12.73
CA LEU A 164 16.29 -3.28 11.33
C LEU A 164 17.59 -3.88 10.77
N LYS A 165 18.43 -4.42 11.65
CA LYS A 165 19.76 -4.91 11.27
C LYS A 165 19.65 -6.11 10.31
N ASN A 166 20.40 -6.03 9.19
CA ASN A 166 20.48 -7.08 8.18
C ASN A 166 19.12 -7.45 7.54
N ARG A 167 18.15 -6.55 7.53
CA ARG A 167 16.88 -6.81 6.83
C ARG A 167 17.10 -6.86 5.31
N PRO A 168 16.49 -7.83 4.62
CA PRO A 168 16.55 -7.90 3.17
C PRO A 168 15.76 -6.74 2.54
N MET A 169 16.07 -6.44 1.28
CA MET A 169 15.32 -5.46 0.51
C MET A 169 14.81 -6.10 -0.78
N THR A 170 13.54 -5.86 -1.05
CA THR A 170 12.84 -6.34 -2.25
C THR A 170 12.03 -5.20 -2.85
N TYR A 171 11.51 -5.41 -4.05
CA TYR A 171 10.51 -4.53 -4.61
C TYR A 171 9.24 -4.56 -3.76
N GLN A 172 8.64 -3.41 -3.52
CA GLN A 172 7.40 -3.20 -2.80
C GLN A 172 6.38 -2.53 -3.71
N HIS A 173 5.12 -2.85 -3.56
CA HIS A 173 4.01 -2.07 -4.13
C HIS A 173 3.95 -0.65 -3.53
N GLY A 174 4.36 -0.51 -2.27
CA GLY A 174 4.48 0.75 -1.54
C GLY A 174 3.19 1.27 -0.91
N ASP A 175 2.03 0.69 -1.28
CA ASP A 175 0.72 1.08 -0.73
C ASP A 175 -0.27 -0.10 -0.77
N PHE A 176 0.17 -1.30 -0.39
CA PHE A 176 -0.63 -2.53 -0.48
C PHE A 176 -1.64 -2.62 0.67
N HIS A 177 -2.88 -2.26 0.39
CA HIS A 177 -3.99 -2.32 1.32
C HIS A 177 -5.33 -2.47 0.55
N ASP A 178 -6.41 -2.73 1.28
CA ASP A 178 -7.75 -2.97 0.76
C ASP A 178 -8.30 -1.89 -0.20
N GLY A 179 -7.85 -0.64 -0.08
CA GLY A 179 -8.22 0.45 -1.00
C GLY A 179 -7.49 0.42 -2.35
N ASN A 180 -6.42 -0.37 -2.48
CA ASN A 180 -5.66 -0.60 -3.71
C ASN A 180 -5.77 -2.06 -4.18
N LEU A 181 -6.77 -2.77 -3.67
CA LEU A 181 -7.17 -4.10 -4.11
C LEU A 181 -8.60 -4.05 -4.63
N MET A 182 -8.84 -4.67 -5.78
CA MET A 182 -10.18 -4.86 -6.32
C MET A 182 -10.56 -6.34 -6.22
N ILE A 183 -11.85 -6.60 -6.11
CA ILE A 183 -12.42 -7.92 -6.26
C ILE A 183 -13.10 -7.93 -7.63
N ASP A 184 -12.60 -8.76 -8.54
CA ASP A 184 -13.11 -8.86 -9.90
C ASP A 184 -14.45 -9.60 -9.97
N THR A 185 -14.99 -9.73 -11.18
CA THR A 185 -16.30 -10.39 -11.42
C THR A 185 -16.29 -11.89 -11.09
N ASP A 186 -15.13 -12.53 -11.04
CA ASP A 186 -14.96 -13.93 -10.69
C ASP A 186 -14.71 -14.13 -9.18
N GLY A 187 -14.58 -13.02 -8.43
CA GLY A 187 -14.41 -13.02 -6.99
C GLY A 187 -12.96 -13.10 -6.53
N HIS A 188 -12.00 -12.78 -7.36
CA HIS A 188 -10.56 -12.81 -7.09
C HIS A 188 -9.95 -11.44 -6.85
N ILE A 189 -8.85 -11.40 -6.10
CA ILE A 189 -8.09 -10.19 -5.83
C ILE A 189 -7.30 -9.74 -7.07
N VAL A 190 -7.43 -8.46 -7.42
CA VAL A 190 -6.64 -7.79 -8.45
C VAL A 190 -5.96 -6.56 -7.85
N VAL A 191 -4.64 -6.47 -7.97
CA VAL A 191 -3.85 -5.35 -7.43
C VAL A 191 -3.88 -4.16 -8.40
N VAL A 192 -4.11 -2.97 -7.88
CA VAL A 192 -4.12 -1.72 -8.65
C VAL A 192 -3.27 -0.64 -7.96
N ASP A 193 -2.94 0.42 -8.69
CA ASP A 193 -2.27 1.64 -8.22
C ASP A 193 -0.84 1.46 -7.69
N PHE A 194 0.09 1.16 -8.59
CA PHE A 194 1.54 0.99 -8.34
C PHE A 194 2.31 2.33 -8.22
N ASP A 195 1.66 3.46 -8.07
CA ASP A 195 2.28 4.80 -8.09
C ASP A 195 3.26 5.08 -6.93
N ARG A 196 3.21 4.29 -5.86
CA ARG A 196 4.07 4.43 -4.66
C ARG A 196 5.13 3.32 -4.54
N GLU A 197 5.32 2.56 -5.59
CA GLU A 197 6.29 1.47 -5.60
C GLU A 197 7.71 1.92 -5.24
N ASP A 198 8.44 1.08 -4.49
CA ASP A 198 9.79 1.38 -3.99
C ASP A 198 10.56 0.06 -3.73
N TYR A 199 11.74 0.16 -3.16
CA TYR A 199 12.51 -0.97 -2.64
C TYR A 199 12.71 -0.84 -1.14
N GLY A 200 12.42 -1.92 -0.41
CA GLY A 200 12.51 -1.92 1.05
C GLY A 200 12.42 -3.31 1.68
N ASP A 201 12.42 -3.34 3.01
CA ASP A 201 12.13 -4.58 3.73
C ASP A 201 10.72 -5.07 3.37
N PRO A 202 10.57 -6.30 2.81
CA PRO A 202 9.27 -6.83 2.41
C PRO A 202 8.22 -6.82 3.54
N TRP A 203 8.64 -6.84 4.79
CA TRP A 203 7.72 -6.78 5.92
C TRP A 203 7.29 -5.35 6.30
N GLU A 204 8.02 -4.34 5.85
CA GLU A 204 7.60 -2.93 6.02
C GLU A 204 6.31 -2.63 5.25
N GLU A 205 6.08 -3.25 4.12
CA GLU A 205 4.85 -3.10 3.33
C GLU A 205 3.58 -3.35 4.16
N PHE A 206 3.65 -4.28 5.12
CA PHE A 206 2.54 -4.58 6.03
C PHE A 206 2.17 -3.43 6.99
N ASN A 207 2.91 -2.31 7.03
CA ASN A 207 2.49 -1.16 7.83
C ASN A 207 1.10 -0.63 7.42
N ARG A 208 0.66 -0.90 6.18
CA ARG A 208 -0.65 -0.54 5.64
C ARG A 208 -1.79 -1.46 6.06
N ILE A 209 -1.48 -2.60 6.70
CA ILE A 209 -2.47 -3.59 7.12
C ILE A 209 -3.52 -3.01 8.08
N VAL A 210 -3.21 -1.91 8.75
CA VAL A 210 -4.12 -1.20 9.64
C VAL A 210 -5.44 -0.83 8.95
N TRP A 211 -5.39 -0.45 7.67
CA TRP A 211 -6.57 -0.19 6.85
C TRP A 211 -7.40 -1.46 6.63
N CYS A 212 -6.71 -2.56 6.31
CA CYS A 212 -7.35 -3.86 6.12
C CYS A 212 -8.04 -4.35 7.40
N VAL A 213 -7.42 -4.14 8.57
CA VAL A 213 -8.02 -4.49 9.88
C VAL A 213 -9.29 -3.72 10.14
N GLN A 214 -9.31 -2.41 9.84
CA GLN A 214 -10.49 -1.57 10.01
C GLN A 214 -11.65 -2.00 9.10
N SER A 215 -11.37 -2.51 7.90
CA SER A 215 -12.39 -3.05 7.00
C SER A 215 -12.82 -4.47 7.38
N SER A 216 -11.87 -5.34 7.70
CA SER A 216 -12.11 -6.74 8.11
C SER A 216 -10.87 -7.33 8.80
N PRO A 217 -10.91 -7.57 10.13
CA PRO A 217 -9.82 -8.27 10.84
C PRO A 217 -9.48 -9.65 10.25
N LYS A 218 -10.49 -10.38 9.75
CA LYS A 218 -10.28 -11.69 9.13
C LYS A 218 -9.57 -11.61 7.80
N PHE A 219 -9.83 -10.59 6.98
CA PHE A 219 -9.05 -10.34 5.77
C PHE A 219 -7.58 -10.05 6.11
N ALA A 220 -7.33 -9.17 7.09
CA ALA A 220 -5.96 -8.88 7.54
C ALA A 220 -5.25 -10.13 8.09
N THR A 221 -5.95 -10.98 8.87
CA THR A 221 -5.42 -12.26 9.34
C THR A 221 -5.07 -13.19 8.16
N GLY A 222 -5.99 -13.33 7.21
CA GLY A 222 -5.77 -14.12 5.99
C GLY A 222 -4.57 -13.61 5.18
N MET A 223 -4.40 -12.27 5.06
CA MET A 223 -3.28 -11.67 4.33
C MET A 223 -1.93 -12.02 4.97
N VAL A 224 -1.83 -12.01 6.30
CA VAL A 224 -0.62 -12.45 7.00
C VAL A 224 -0.42 -13.96 6.83
N ASP A 225 -1.44 -14.78 7.04
CA ASP A 225 -1.35 -16.24 6.91
C ASP A 225 -0.99 -16.67 5.47
N GLY A 226 -1.56 -16.04 4.46
CA GLY A 226 -1.26 -16.30 3.04
C GLY A 226 0.18 -15.95 2.67
N TYR A 227 0.71 -14.85 3.22
CA TYR A 227 2.10 -14.47 3.00
C TYR A 227 3.10 -15.46 3.62
N PHE A 228 2.82 -15.96 4.82
CA PHE A 228 3.71 -16.83 5.58
C PHE A 228 3.34 -18.32 5.52
N ASP A 229 2.40 -18.73 4.67
CA ASP A 229 1.87 -20.10 4.62
C ASP A 229 1.42 -20.60 6.01
N GLY A 230 0.82 -19.71 6.80
CA GLY A 230 0.34 -19.98 8.16
C GLY A 230 1.43 -20.06 9.25
N ASN A 231 2.72 -19.90 8.89
CA ASN A 231 3.86 -20.00 9.82
C ASN A 231 4.49 -18.64 10.08
N VAL A 232 3.76 -17.75 10.73
CA VAL A 232 4.18 -16.36 10.98
C VAL A 232 5.30 -16.30 12.02
N PRO A 233 6.50 -15.79 11.67
CA PRO A 233 7.60 -15.72 12.63
C PRO A 233 7.36 -14.59 13.66
N MET A 234 7.76 -14.82 14.90
CA MET A 234 7.62 -13.81 15.97
C MET A 234 8.37 -12.52 15.66
N GLU A 235 9.44 -12.59 14.89
CA GLU A 235 10.20 -11.42 14.44
C GLU A 235 9.37 -10.51 13.52
N PHE A 236 8.50 -11.08 12.68
CA PHE A 236 7.57 -10.30 11.85
C PHE A 236 6.69 -9.40 12.72
N TRP A 237 6.09 -9.93 13.78
CA TRP A 237 5.21 -9.15 14.65
C TRP A 237 5.92 -8.00 15.34
N LYS A 238 7.17 -8.20 15.77
CA LYS A 238 8.00 -7.13 16.35
C LYS A 238 8.31 -6.03 15.35
N LEU A 239 8.67 -6.41 14.12
CA LEU A 239 8.95 -5.47 13.03
C LEU A 239 7.68 -4.77 12.57
N LEU A 240 6.56 -5.48 12.45
CA LEU A 240 5.28 -4.88 12.10
C LEU A 240 4.90 -3.77 13.08
N ALA A 241 5.02 -4.02 14.39
CA ALA A 241 4.74 -3.02 15.41
C ALA A 241 5.67 -1.78 15.27
N LEU A 242 6.96 -1.99 14.96
CA LEU A 242 7.91 -0.92 14.68
C LEU A 242 7.51 -0.10 13.45
N TYR A 243 7.18 -0.76 12.34
CA TYR A 243 6.80 -0.11 11.09
C TYR A 243 5.48 0.65 11.20
N ILE A 244 4.48 0.08 11.87
CA ILE A 244 3.21 0.75 12.16
C ILE A 244 3.44 1.98 13.04
N SER A 245 4.24 1.87 14.11
CA SER A 245 4.59 3.01 14.98
C SER A 245 5.22 4.15 14.19
N SER A 246 6.19 3.82 13.33
CA SER A 246 6.82 4.81 12.44
C SER A 246 5.83 5.45 11.47
N ASN A 247 4.92 4.68 10.90
CA ASN A 247 3.94 5.21 9.96
C ASN A 247 2.94 6.14 10.65
N SER A 248 2.43 5.77 11.83
CA SER A 248 1.49 6.58 12.63
C SER A 248 2.02 7.98 12.92
N LEU A 249 3.31 8.13 13.24
CA LEU A 249 3.90 9.43 13.54
C LEU A 249 3.87 10.41 12.36
N SER A 250 3.87 9.92 11.11
CA SER A 250 3.79 10.79 9.93
C SER A 250 2.36 11.00 9.42
N SER A 251 1.42 10.18 9.86
CA SER A 251 0.03 10.21 9.36
C SER A 251 -0.70 11.46 9.83
N LEU A 252 -0.55 11.87 11.10
CA LEU A 252 -1.20 13.07 11.62
C LEU A 252 -0.69 14.37 10.97
N PRO A 253 0.63 14.62 10.87
CA PRO A 253 1.14 15.78 10.12
C PRO A 253 0.70 15.80 8.65
N TRP A 254 0.61 14.62 8.04
CA TRP A 254 0.13 14.48 6.66
C TRP A 254 -1.34 14.86 6.51
N ALA A 255 -2.19 14.52 7.47
CA ALA A 255 -3.63 14.77 7.42
C ALA A 255 -4.01 16.26 7.52
N ILE A 256 -3.20 17.08 8.22
CA ILE A 256 -3.54 18.49 8.51
C ILE A 256 -3.92 19.29 7.25
N PRO A 257 -3.18 19.27 6.13
CA PRO A 257 -3.52 20.02 4.92
C PRO A 257 -4.85 19.60 4.27
N PHE A 258 -5.34 18.38 4.58
CA PHE A 258 -6.56 17.84 3.99
C PHE A 258 -7.83 18.11 4.82
N GLY A 259 -7.67 18.62 6.05
CA GLY A 259 -8.76 19.08 6.89
C GLY A 259 -9.17 18.10 7.99
N GLN A 260 -10.26 18.45 8.69
CA GLN A 260 -10.64 17.77 9.94
C GLN A 260 -11.04 16.31 9.72
N GLU A 261 -11.68 15.99 8.62
CA GLU A 261 -12.10 14.62 8.30
C GLU A 261 -10.90 13.65 8.27
N GLU A 262 -9.81 14.03 7.56
CA GLU A 262 -8.60 13.21 7.52
C GLU A 262 -7.85 13.18 8.86
N ILE A 263 -7.88 14.27 9.62
CA ILE A 263 -7.33 14.31 10.99
C ILE A 263 -8.06 13.30 11.88
N ASP A 264 -9.39 13.28 11.83
CA ASP A 264 -10.22 12.36 12.61
C ASP A 264 -9.96 10.90 12.21
N VAL A 265 -9.82 10.61 10.92
CA VAL A 265 -9.45 9.28 10.41
C VAL A 265 -8.11 8.82 10.98
N MET A 266 -7.06 9.66 10.90
CA MET A 266 -5.74 9.30 11.41
C MET A 266 -5.71 9.19 12.93
N THR A 267 -6.50 9.98 13.64
CA THR A 267 -6.62 9.91 15.10
C THR A 267 -7.30 8.62 15.53
N THR A 268 -8.42 8.27 14.92
CA THR A 268 -9.11 7.00 15.19
C THR A 268 -8.22 5.81 14.89
N GLN A 269 -7.48 5.84 13.77
CA GLN A 269 -6.55 4.77 13.43
C GLN A 269 -5.42 4.61 14.47
N ALA A 270 -4.90 5.71 15.01
CA ALA A 270 -3.89 5.64 16.08
C ALA A 270 -4.45 5.06 17.38
N GLU A 271 -5.69 5.40 17.75
CA GLU A 271 -6.40 4.83 18.89
C GLU A 271 -6.62 3.32 18.73
N ASP A 272 -7.06 2.90 17.54
CA ASP A 272 -7.23 1.49 17.19
C ASP A 272 -5.92 0.72 17.34
N ILE A 273 -4.81 1.24 16.78
CA ILE A 273 -3.48 0.63 16.87
C ILE A 273 -3.06 0.49 18.34
N LEU A 274 -3.18 1.54 19.14
CA LEU A 274 -2.85 1.49 20.57
C LEU A 274 -3.71 0.47 21.31
N SER A 275 -4.98 0.35 20.98
CA SER A 275 -5.88 -0.67 21.52
C SER A 275 -5.43 -2.08 21.13
N TRP A 276 -5.18 -2.34 19.85
CA TRP A 276 -4.77 -3.68 19.36
C TRP A 276 -3.46 -4.16 19.96
N TYR A 277 -2.52 -3.26 20.18
CA TYR A 277 -1.21 -3.59 20.75
C TYR A 277 -1.12 -3.35 22.29
N GLY A 278 -2.27 -3.02 22.97
CA GLY A 278 -2.28 -2.75 24.41
C GLY A 278 -1.29 -1.65 24.82
N ASN A 279 -1.31 -0.50 24.12
CA ASN A 279 -0.31 0.56 24.21
C ASN A 279 1.11 0.06 23.93
N MET A 280 1.29 -0.66 22.82
CA MET A 280 2.56 -1.21 22.31
C MET A 280 3.28 -2.18 23.28
N ARG A 281 2.54 -2.81 24.22
CA ARG A 281 3.07 -3.84 25.13
C ARG A 281 2.94 -5.25 24.58
N ASN A 282 1.96 -5.48 23.71
CA ASN A 282 1.73 -6.77 23.07
C ASN A 282 2.56 -6.85 21.78
N VAL A 283 3.22 -7.98 21.56
CA VAL A 283 3.97 -8.21 20.31
C VAL A 283 3.03 -8.59 19.18
N VAL A 284 2.06 -9.46 19.45
CA VAL A 284 1.02 -9.87 18.49
C VAL A 284 -0.22 -9.02 18.75
N PRO A 285 -0.76 -8.35 17.74
CA PRO A 285 -1.94 -7.51 17.90
C PRO A 285 -3.21 -8.37 18.13
N SER A 286 -4.18 -7.81 18.86
CA SER A 286 -5.40 -8.54 19.24
C SER A 286 -6.33 -8.90 18.08
N TRP A 287 -6.19 -8.22 16.93
CA TRP A 287 -6.99 -8.54 15.75
C TRP A 287 -6.55 -9.82 15.02
N TYR A 288 -5.32 -10.29 15.27
CA TYR A 288 -4.84 -11.52 14.67
C TYR A 288 -5.32 -12.73 15.46
N GLU A 289 -6.43 -13.27 15.04
CA GLU A 289 -7.07 -14.45 15.63
C GLU A 289 -7.14 -15.58 14.59
N LYS A 290 -6.50 -16.72 14.92
CA LYS A 290 -6.54 -17.95 14.09
C LYS A 290 -7.87 -18.68 14.26
#